data_860b1fb13c4671cd59e7e62866d65be0
#
_entry.id   860b1fb13c4671cd59e7e62866d65be0
#
_cell.length_a   1.000
_cell.length_b   1.000
_cell.length_c   1.000
_cell.angle_alpha   90.00
_cell.angle_beta   90.00
_cell.angle_gamma   90.00
#
_symmetry.space_group_name_H-M   'P 1'
#
loop_
_entity.id
_entity.type
_entity.pdbx_description
1 polymer ?
#
loop_
_entity_poly.entity_id
_entity_poly.type
_entity_poly.pdbx_seq_one_letter_code
_entity_poly.pdbx_strand_id
1 'polypeptide(L)'
;MRLTLNSLLSSCLGVLLCACTAPVQKASSRVSPAPRQPVIHAPAPIIRPPLADRYLTELGSVQTINTEQVRRELAVLNAHKRLDNIQRFRLAALSARDDQGEWERAVKTLEGLPEDADPRVQALVETLKKLLRTRVELRHQTARVLELQGRIQQIKALEKDLQQRIEPQKTP
;
A
#
# COMPACT_ATOMS: atom_id res chain seq x y z
N MET A 1 -1.09 30.63 -22.74
CA MET A 1 -0.99 31.15 -21.38
C MET A 1 -0.53 29.97 -20.48
N ARG A 2 0.75 29.99 -20.12
CA ARG A 2 1.36 29.01 -19.20
C ARG A 2 1.43 29.66 -17.83
N LEU A 3 0.73 29.13 -16.85
CA LEU A 3 0.87 29.49 -15.45
C LEU A 3 1.74 28.45 -14.75
N THR A 4 2.95 28.87 -14.47
CA THR A 4 3.92 28.24 -13.59
C THR A 4 3.46 28.44 -12.14
N LEU A 5 3.13 27.34 -11.47
CA LEU A 5 2.91 27.30 -10.03
C LEU A 5 3.96 26.39 -9.41
N ASN A 6 5.19 26.85 -9.40
CA ASN A 6 6.26 26.35 -8.55
C ASN A 6 6.65 27.48 -7.60
N SER A 7 6.55 27.28 -6.36
CA SER A 7 7.30 27.88 -5.27
C SER A 7 6.40 28.03 -4.06
N LEU A 8 6.74 27.30 -3.04
CA LEU A 8 6.66 27.60 -1.60
C LEU A 8 6.42 26.31 -0.81
N LEU A 9 7.47 25.65 -0.44
CA LEU A 9 7.54 24.86 0.81
C LEU A 9 9.01 24.50 1.05
N SER A 10 9.76 25.53 1.42
CA SER A 10 11.07 25.37 2.06
C SER A 10 10.96 26.00 3.44
N SER A 11 11.52 25.35 4.39
CA SER A 11 11.78 25.84 5.75
C SER A 11 10.91 25.24 6.85
N CYS A 12 11.45 24.23 7.49
CA CYS A 12 11.50 24.08 8.95
C CYS A 12 12.43 22.89 9.29
N LEU A 13 13.73 23.19 9.23
CA LEU A 13 14.79 22.34 9.80
C LEU A 13 15.04 22.86 11.22
N GLY A 14 14.42 22.27 12.20
CA GLY A 14 14.61 22.54 13.62
C GLY A 14 15.47 21.46 14.27
N VAL A 15 16.73 21.78 14.44
CA VAL A 15 17.73 21.01 15.21
C VAL A 15 17.35 21.01 16.70
N LEU A 16 17.20 19.83 17.28
CA LEU A 16 17.20 19.64 18.75
C LEU A 16 18.14 18.48 19.09
N LEU A 17 19.42 18.86 19.25
CA LEU A 17 20.45 18.06 19.88
C LEU A 17 20.27 18.17 21.41
N CYS A 18 19.77 17.12 22.05
CA CYS A 18 19.81 16.97 23.50
C CYS A 18 20.90 15.95 23.85
N ALA A 19 22.06 16.47 24.23
CA ALA A 19 23.16 15.71 24.80
C ALA A 19 22.84 15.35 26.24
N CYS A 20 22.60 14.08 26.56
CA CYS A 20 22.62 13.57 27.93
C CYS A 20 23.97 12.94 28.22
N THR A 21 24.83 13.67 28.90
CA THR A 21 26.05 13.14 29.51
C THR A 21 25.68 12.50 30.84
N ALA A 22 25.85 11.19 30.96
CA ALA A 22 25.73 10.46 32.21
C ALA A 22 27.11 10.40 32.91
N PRO A 23 27.20 10.61 34.24
CA PRO A 23 28.47 10.53 34.98
C PRO A 23 28.88 9.08 35.21
N VAL A 24 30.14 8.79 34.89
CA VAL A 24 30.81 7.54 35.18
C VAL A 24 31.05 7.43 36.67
N GLN A 25 30.34 6.58 37.39
CA GLN A 25 30.68 6.18 38.76
C GLN A 25 31.68 5.03 38.73
N LYS A 26 32.90 5.35 39.17
CA LYS A 26 33.98 4.41 39.43
C LYS A 26 33.76 3.78 40.81
N ALA A 27 33.10 2.65 40.89
CA ALA A 27 33.06 1.84 42.11
C ALA A 27 34.09 0.70 42.00
N SER A 28 35.18 0.89 42.73
CA SER A 28 36.21 -0.10 42.95
C SER A 28 35.74 -1.05 44.05
N SER A 29 35.27 -2.24 43.71
CA SER A 29 35.01 -3.28 44.69
C SER A 29 35.83 -4.52 44.34
N ARG A 30 36.87 -4.74 45.14
CA ARG A 30 37.59 -6.02 45.18
C ARG A 30 36.62 -7.10 45.66
N VAL A 31 36.24 -8.00 44.76
CA VAL A 31 35.50 -9.22 45.09
C VAL A 31 36.40 -10.41 44.84
N SER A 32 36.57 -11.19 45.91
CA SER A 32 37.24 -12.47 46.00
C SER A 32 36.74 -13.47 44.93
N PRO A 33 37.60 -14.32 44.36
CA PRO A 33 37.15 -15.27 43.33
C PRO A 33 36.37 -16.42 43.97
N ALA A 34 35.08 -16.39 43.88
CA ALA A 34 34.21 -17.55 44.13
C ALA A 34 34.28 -18.54 42.99
N PRO A 35 34.14 -19.85 43.24
CA PRO A 35 34.23 -20.88 42.21
C PRO A 35 33.16 -20.68 41.12
N ARG A 36 33.63 -20.59 39.89
CA ARG A 36 32.77 -20.42 38.70
C ARG A 36 31.88 -21.65 38.51
N GLN A 37 30.63 -21.56 38.94
CA GLN A 37 29.59 -22.48 38.46
C GLN A 37 29.39 -22.26 36.95
N PRO A 38 29.23 -23.35 36.15
CA PRO A 38 28.90 -23.22 34.76
C PRO A 38 27.54 -22.52 34.64
N VAL A 39 27.56 -21.27 34.17
CA VAL A 39 26.34 -20.54 33.88
C VAL A 39 25.74 -21.21 32.62
N ILE A 40 24.75 -22.08 32.86
CA ILE A 40 23.90 -22.59 31.79
C ILE A 40 23.15 -21.34 31.29
N HIS A 41 23.61 -20.79 30.16
CA HIS A 41 22.90 -19.73 29.49
C HIS A 41 21.57 -20.31 29.00
N ALA A 42 20.51 -20.06 29.75
CA ALA A 42 19.17 -20.27 29.24
C ALA A 42 19.05 -19.52 27.90
N PRO A 43 18.56 -20.18 26.82
CA PRO A 43 18.39 -19.49 25.54
C PRO A 43 17.55 -18.24 25.77
N ALA A 44 18.05 -17.10 25.29
CA ALA A 44 17.36 -15.84 25.40
C ALA A 44 15.92 -15.98 24.86
N PRO A 45 14.91 -15.48 25.57
CA PRO A 45 13.54 -15.59 25.11
C PRO A 45 13.44 -14.95 23.71
N ILE A 46 12.97 -15.73 22.75
CA ILE A 46 12.72 -15.25 21.38
C ILE A 46 11.57 -14.27 21.50
N ILE A 47 11.88 -12.99 21.61
CA ILE A 47 10.89 -11.90 21.61
C ILE A 47 10.34 -11.83 20.17
N ARG A 48 9.20 -12.45 19.93
CA ARG A 48 8.49 -12.31 18.67
C ARG A 48 7.95 -10.88 18.60
N PRO A 49 8.22 -10.13 17.51
CA PRO A 49 7.65 -8.79 17.37
C PRO A 49 6.13 -8.85 17.44
N PRO A 50 5.47 -7.82 17.99
CA PRO A 50 4.01 -7.71 17.98
C PRO A 50 3.45 -7.94 16.58
N LEU A 51 2.28 -8.53 16.49
CA LEU A 51 1.68 -8.89 15.19
C LEU A 51 1.50 -7.66 14.29
N ALA A 52 1.08 -6.53 14.87
CA ALA A 52 0.95 -5.26 14.15
C ALA A 52 2.26 -4.80 13.49
N ASP A 53 3.39 -4.97 14.16
CA ASP A 53 4.70 -4.60 13.61
C ASP A 53 5.07 -5.44 12.38
N ARG A 54 4.64 -6.70 12.35
CA ARG A 54 4.82 -7.56 11.17
C ARG A 54 4.01 -7.05 9.97
N TYR A 55 2.75 -6.67 10.16
CA TYR A 55 1.92 -6.09 9.10
C TYR A 55 2.48 -4.75 8.60
N LEU A 56 2.97 -3.90 9.52
CA LEU A 56 3.61 -2.64 9.15
C LEU A 56 4.92 -2.85 8.39
N THR A 57 5.72 -3.83 8.78
CA THR A 57 6.96 -4.21 8.08
C THR A 57 6.65 -4.67 6.66
N GLU A 58 5.62 -5.50 6.47
CA GLU A 58 5.18 -5.94 5.15
C GLU A 58 4.70 -4.77 4.30
N LEU A 59 3.89 -3.87 4.86
CA LEU A 59 3.44 -2.68 4.15
C LEU A 59 4.62 -1.78 3.74
N GLY A 60 5.58 -1.55 4.64
CA GLY A 60 6.80 -0.80 4.36
C GLY A 60 7.63 -1.44 3.25
N SER A 61 7.82 -2.78 3.29
CA SER A 61 8.56 -3.51 2.26
C SER A 61 7.90 -3.38 0.88
N VAL A 62 6.56 -3.45 0.82
CA VAL A 62 5.81 -3.27 -0.43
C VAL A 62 5.98 -1.86 -1.00
N GLN A 63 6.14 -0.84 -0.15
CA GLN A 63 6.32 0.55 -0.63
C GLN A 63 7.69 0.81 -1.26
N THR A 64 8.71 0.06 -0.89
CA THR A 64 10.10 0.26 -1.36
C THR A 64 10.43 -0.43 -2.67
N ILE A 65 9.66 -1.43 -3.09
CA ILE A 65 9.91 -2.20 -4.32
C ILE A 65 9.38 -1.46 -5.55
N ASN A 66 10.01 -1.70 -6.71
CA ASN A 66 9.59 -1.12 -7.99
C ASN A 66 8.42 -1.90 -8.63
N THR A 67 7.81 -1.33 -9.67
CA THR A 67 6.64 -1.90 -10.36
C THR A 67 6.90 -3.29 -10.93
N GLU A 68 8.10 -3.55 -11.46
CA GLU A 68 8.48 -4.87 -11.99
C GLU A 68 8.53 -5.92 -10.89
N GLN A 69 9.08 -5.57 -9.72
CA GLN A 69 9.11 -6.44 -8.56
C GLN A 69 7.70 -6.69 -8.02
N VAL A 70 6.83 -5.66 -7.98
CA VAL A 70 5.41 -5.82 -7.61
C VAL A 70 4.76 -6.90 -8.47
N ARG A 71 4.89 -6.84 -9.78
CA ARG A 71 4.29 -7.83 -10.69
C ARG A 71 4.85 -9.23 -10.50
N ARG A 72 6.17 -9.38 -10.30
CA ARG A 72 6.80 -10.68 -10.04
C ARG A 72 6.29 -11.29 -8.74
N GLU A 73 6.24 -10.50 -7.67
CA GLU A 73 5.77 -10.97 -6.37
C GLU A 73 4.29 -11.32 -6.40
N LEU A 74 3.45 -10.53 -7.10
CA LEU A 74 2.06 -10.87 -7.32
C LEU A 74 1.91 -12.20 -8.05
N ALA A 75 2.70 -12.44 -9.10
CA ALA A 75 2.68 -13.71 -9.83
C ALA A 75 3.04 -14.90 -8.90
N VAL A 76 4.06 -14.74 -8.07
CA VAL A 76 4.48 -15.77 -7.11
C VAL A 76 3.37 -16.03 -6.09
N LEU A 77 2.83 -14.99 -5.45
CA LEU A 77 1.78 -15.15 -4.43
C LEU A 77 0.49 -15.74 -5.03
N ASN A 78 0.13 -15.35 -6.25
CA ASN A 78 -1.05 -15.89 -6.94
C ASN A 78 -0.89 -17.38 -7.32
N ALA A 79 0.34 -17.86 -7.52
CA ALA A 79 0.62 -19.27 -7.79
C ALA A 79 0.47 -20.17 -6.54
N HIS A 80 0.56 -19.60 -5.34
CA HIS A 80 0.42 -20.35 -4.10
C HIS A 80 -1.05 -20.70 -3.80
N LYS A 81 -1.33 -22.01 -3.61
CA LYS A 81 -2.69 -22.48 -3.29
C LYS A 81 -3.16 -22.12 -1.87
N ARG A 82 -2.22 -21.93 -0.94
CA ARG A 82 -2.52 -21.58 0.45
C ARG A 82 -1.59 -20.44 0.87
N LEU A 83 -2.18 -19.33 1.25
CA LEU A 83 -1.49 -18.19 1.79
C LEU A 83 -1.81 -18.05 3.28
N ASP A 84 -0.80 -17.74 4.09
CA ASP A 84 -1.02 -17.32 5.48
C ASP A 84 -1.59 -15.88 5.54
N ASN A 85 -1.97 -15.43 6.72
CA ASN A 85 -2.61 -14.11 6.88
C ASN A 85 -1.69 -12.94 6.48
N ILE A 86 -0.39 -13.04 6.76
CA ILE A 86 0.60 -12.02 6.37
C ILE A 86 0.76 -11.99 4.85
N GLN A 87 0.86 -13.16 4.22
CA GLN A 87 0.95 -13.27 2.76
C GLN A 87 -0.31 -12.76 2.06
N ARG A 88 -1.50 -13.01 2.62
CA ARG A 88 -2.77 -12.44 2.11
C ARG A 88 -2.79 -10.92 2.19
N PHE A 89 -2.33 -10.38 3.31
CA PHE A 89 -2.21 -8.93 3.47
C PHE A 89 -1.19 -8.35 2.48
N ARG A 90 0.00 -8.97 2.34
CA ARG A 90 1.02 -8.59 1.36
C ARG A 90 0.48 -8.61 -0.07
N LEU A 91 -0.23 -9.67 -0.46
CA LEU A 91 -0.88 -9.76 -1.78
C LEU A 91 -1.83 -8.58 -2.02
N ALA A 92 -2.66 -8.24 -1.04
CA ALA A 92 -3.58 -7.11 -1.16
C ALA A 92 -2.83 -5.75 -1.24
N ALA A 93 -1.76 -5.58 -0.46
CA ALA A 93 -0.93 -4.38 -0.49
C ALA A 93 -0.20 -4.22 -1.84
N LEU A 94 0.32 -5.31 -2.40
CA LEU A 94 0.91 -5.34 -3.75
C LEU A 94 -0.12 -5.03 -4.83
N SER A 95 -1.33 -5.63 -4.74
CA SER A 95 -2.43 -5.35 -5.67
C SER A 95 -2.87 -3.89 -5.62
N ALA A 96 -2.80 -3.24 -4.45
CA ALA A 96 -3.08 -1.81 -4.33
C ALA A 96 -2.06 -0.92 -5.04
N ARG A 97 -0.85 -1.39 -5.31
CA ARG A 97 0.19 -0.67 -6.05
C ARG A 97 0.17 -0.93 -7.55
N ASP A 98 -0.40 -2.05 -7.97
CA ASP A 98 -0.50 -2.38 -9.40
C ASP A 98 -1.72 -1.68 -10.00
N ASP A 99 -1.50 -0.86 -11.05
CA ASP A 99 -2.57 -0.12 -11.72
C ASP A 99 -3.51 -1.04 -12.51
N GLN A 100 -3.04 -2.23 -12.86
CA GLN A 100 -3.83 -3.29 -13.51
C GLN A 100 -4.27 -4.39 -12.54
N GLY A 101 -4.08 -4.16 -11.23
CA GLY A 101 -4.32 -5.16 -10.19
C GLY A 101 -5.77 -5.68 -10.14
N GLU A 102 -5.90 -6.92 -9.70
CA GLU A 102 -7.19 -7.57 -9.41
C GLU A 102 -7.74 -7.08 -8.07
N TRP A 103 -8.15 -5.82 -7.98
CA TRP A 103 -8.51 -5.17 -6.73
C TRP A 103 -9.72 -5.80 -6.05
N GLU A 104 -10.73 -6.27 -6.81
CA GLU A 104 -11.89 -6.99 -6.26
C GLU A 104 -11.47 -8.28 -5.56
N ARG A 105 -10.52 -9.02 -6.16
CA ARG A 105 -9.97 -10.23 -5.57
C ARG A 105 -9.17 -9.92 -4.31
N ALA A 106 -8.39 -8.85 -4.34
CA ALA A 106 -7.63 -8.38 -3.17
C ALA A 106 -8.56 -7.99 -2.01
N VAL A 107 -9.69 -7.31 -2.26
CA VAL A 107 -10.71 -7.01 -1.25
C VAL A 107 -11.26 -8.31 -0.64
N LYS A 108 -11.67 -9.28 -1.46
CA LYS A 108 -12.17 -10.58 -0.98
C LYS A 108 -11.14 -11.34 -0.16
N THR A 109 -9.85 -11.23 -0.55
CA THR A 109 -8.74 -11.85 0.20
C THR A 109 -8.61 -11.25 1.59
N LEU A 110 -8.77 -9.92 1.72
CA LEU A 110 -8.75 -9.22 3.02
C LEU A 110 -10.01 -9.50 3.85
N GLU A 111 -11.17 -9.66 3.22
CA GLU A 111 -12.42 -10.02 3.90
C GLU A 111 -12.35 -11.44 4.51
N GLY A 112 -11.55 -12.32 3.91
CA GLY A 112 -11.30 -13.67 4.43
C GLY A 112 -10.23 -13.74 5.52
N LEU A 113 -9.65 -12.60 5.96
CA LEU A 113 -8.77 -12.58 7.12
C LEU A 113 -9.60 -12.74 8.40
N PRO A 114 -9.12 -13.54 9.38
CA PRO A 114 -9.77 -13.62 10.68
C PRO A 114 -9.74 -12.25 11.36
N GLU A 115 -10.78 -11.93 12.12
CA GLU A 115 -10.78 -10.76 12.98
C GLU A 115 -9.63 -10.88 13.97
N ASP A 116 -8.70 -9.97 13.90
CA ASP A 116 -7.55 -9.94 14.81
C ASP A 116 -7.94 -9.23 16.12
N ALA A 117 -7.41 -9.72 17.22
CA ALA A 117 -7.60 -9.09 18.53
C ALA A 117 -6.84 -7.75 18.64
N ASP A 118 -5.82 -7.51 17.80
CA ASP A 118 -5.08 -6.25 17.79
C ASP A 118 -5.81 -5.18 16.95
N PRO A 119 -6.34 -4.11 17.59
CA PRO A 119 -7.07 -3.06 16.89
C PRO A 119 -6.23 -2.33 15.84
N ARG A 120 -4.89 -2.32 15.95
CA ARG A 120 -4.01 -1.71 14.95
C ARG A 120 -4.00 -2.53 13.66
N VAL A 121 -3.99 -3.86 13.77
CA VAL A 121 -4.09 -4.76 12.61
C VAL A 121 -5.43 -4.57 11.94
N GLN A 122 -6.52 -4.53 12.69
CA GLN A 122 -7.86 -4.27 12.15
C GLN A 122 -7.91 -2.94 11.40
N ALA A 123 -7.38 -1.86 11.99
CA ALA A 123 -7.35 -0.54 11.35
C ALA A 123 -6.55 -0.54 10.03
N LEU A 124 -5.41 -1.24 9.98
CA LEU A 124 -4.61 -1.39 8.76
C LEU A 124 -5.36 -2.15 7.68
N VAL A 125 -5.98 -3.27 8.02
CA VAL A 125 -6.76 -4.08 7.09
C VAL A 125 -7.95 -3.29 6.54
N GLU A 126 -8.71 -2.61 7.40
CA GLU A 126 -9.85 -1.78 6.97
C GLU A 126 -9.42 -0.60 6.10
N THR A 127 -8.29 0.04 6.41
CA THR A 127 -7.73 1.12 5.59
C THR A 127 -7.37 0.61 4.19
N LEU A 128 -6.73 -0.55 4.10
CA LEU A 128 -6.36 -1.16 2.82
C LEU A 128 -7.59 -1.61 2.02
N LYS A 129 -8.61 -2.19 2.67
CA LYS A 129 -9.90 -2.51 2.05
C LYS A 129 -10.57 -1.27 1.46
N LYS A 130 -10.62 -0.18 2.22
CA LYS A 130 -11.19 1.09 1.76
C LYS A 130 -10.45 1.63 0.53
N LEU A 131 -9.12 1.62 0.56
CA LEU A 131 -8.30 2.04 -0.58
C LEU A 131 -8.61 1.21 -1.83
N LEU A 132 -8.65 -0.11 -1.71
CA LEU A 132 -8.93 -1.01 -2.82
C LEU A 132 -10.35 -0.81 -3.39
N ARG A 133 -11.36 -0.70 -2.53
CA ARG A 133 -12.75 -0.41 -2.94
C ARG A 133 -12.86 0.92 -3.69
N THR A 134 -12.16 1.96 -3.21
CA THR A 134 -12.11 3.26 -3.91
C THR A 134 -11.47 3.13 -5.30
N ARG A 135 -10.42 2.31 -5.45
CA ARG A 135 -9.80 2.05 -6.76
C ARG A 135 -10.72 1.28 -7.71
N VAL A 136 -11.44 0.30 -7.20
CA VAL A 136 -12.48 -0.43 -7.97
C VAL A 136 -13.53 0.55 -8.49
N GLU A 137 -14.07 1.38 -7.59
CA GLU A 137 -15.10 2.37 -7.96
C GLU A 137 -14.57 3.37 -9.01
N LEU A 138 -13.35 3.89 -8.81
CA LEU A 138 -12.74 4.80 -9.78
C LEU A 138 -12.59 4.14 -11.17
N ARG A 139 -12.21 2.87 -11.22
CA ARG A 139 -12.13 2.10 -12.49
C ARG A 139 -13.50 2.02 -13.17
N HIS A 140 -14.54 1.70 -12.42
CA HIS A 140 -15.91 1.64 -12.95
C HIS A 140 -16.38 2.99 -13.47
N GLN A 141 -16.13 4.07 -12.73
CA GLN A 141 -16.47 5.43 -13.16
C GLN A 141 -15.71 5.82 -14.43
N THR A 142 -14.41 5.53 -14.50
CA THR A 142 -13.59 5.80 -15.68
C THR A 142 -14.11 5.03 -16.90
N ALA A 143 -14.44 3.74 -16.76
CA ALA A 143 -15.01 2.95 -17.83
C ALA A 143 -16.35 3.54 -18.32
N ARG A 144 -17.21 3.97 -17.40
CA ARG A 144 -18.48 4.62 -17.71
C ARG A 144 -18.30 5.94 -18.47
N VAL A 145 -17.32 6.76 -18.07
CA VAL A 145 -16.98 8.01 -18.77
C VAL A 145 -16.53 7.72 -20.20
N LEU A 146 -15.66 6.72 -20.41
CA LEU A 146 -15.21 6.33 -21.74
C LEU A 146 -16.35 5.83 -22.62
N GLU A 147 -17.27 5.04 -22.05
CA GLU A 147 -18.48 4.58 -22.76
C GLU A 147 -19.35 5.75 -23.20
N LEU A 148 -19.62 6.70 -22.28
CA LEU A 148 -20.42 7.90 -22.60
C LEU A 148 -19.76 8.76 -23.67
N GLN A 149 -18.44 8.93 -23.60
CA GLN A 149 -17.68 9.63 -24.66
C GLN A 149 -17.82 8.94 -26.00
N GLY A 150 -17.76 7.60 -26.04
CA GLY A 150 -18.00 6.82 -27.26
C GLY A 150 -19.40 7.06 -27.83
N ARG A 151 -20.44 7.06 -27.00
CA ARG A 151 -21.82 7.35 -27.42
C ARG A 151 -21.96 8.78 -27.98
N ILE A 152 -21.33 9.77 -27.34
CA ILE A 152 -21.34 11.15 -27.82
C ILE A 152 -20.69 11.24 -29.21
N GLN A 153 -19.58 10.55 -29.46
CA GLN A 153 -18.94 10.53 -30.79
C GLN A 153 -19.83 9.89 -31.85
N GLN A 154 -20.55 8.80 -31.49
CA GLN A 154 -21.53 8.18 -32.41
C GLN A 154 -22.66 9.13 -32.76
N ILE A 155 -23.23 9.85 -31.78
CA ILE A 155 -24.30 10.82 -32.00
C ILE A 155 -23.81 11.94 -32.94
N LYS A 156 -22.61 12.51 -32.70
CA LYS A 156 -22.03 13.54 -33.57
C LYS A 156 -21.80 13.04 -34.98
N ALA A 157 -21.40 11.77 -35.19
CA ALA A 157 -21.23 11.19 -36.49
C ALA A 157 -22.56 11.06 -37.24
N LEU A 158 -23.62 10.62 -36.53
CA LEU A 158 -24.98 10.53 -37.11
C LEU A 158 -25.54 11.91 -37.45
N GLU A 159 -25.35 12.88 -36.58
CA GLU A 159 -25.77 14.28 -36.84
C GLU A 159 -25.13 14.82 -38.11
N LYS A 160 -23.82 14.62 -38.27
CA LYS A 160 -23.08 15.03 -39.46
C LYS A 160 -23.59 14.32 -40.74
N ASP A 161 -23.87 13.00 -40.68
CA ASP A 161 -24.43 12.25 -41.83
C ASP A 161 -25.81 12.79 -42.18
N LEU A 162 -26.66 13.08 -41.22
CA LEU A 162 -27.98 13.68 -41.45
C LEU A 162 -27.88 15.07 -42.10
N GLN A 163 -26.98 15.93 -41.63
CA GLN A 163 -26.75 17.24 -42.23
C GLN A 163 -26.30 17.12 -43.71
N GLN A 164 -25.39 16.21 -44.02
CA GLN A 164 -24.94 15.96 -45.38
C GLN A 164 -26.05 15.45 -46.31
N ARG A 165 -27.05 14.73 -45.79
CA ARG A 165 -28.21 14.26 -46.57
C ARG A 165 -29.23 15.35 -46.83
N ILE A 166 -29.33 16.32 -45.95
CA ILE A 166 -30.29 17.42 -46.05
C ILE A 166 -29.80 18.53 -47.00
N GLU A 167 -28.48 18.82 -47.04
CA GLU A 167 -27.90 19.83 -47.89
C GLU A 167 -28.11 19.61 -49.41
N PRO A 168 -27.95 18.42 -49.99
CA PRO A 168 -28.17 18.20 -51.44
C PRO A 168 -29.61 18.36 -51.88
N GLN A 169 -30.58 18.41 -51.00
CA GLN A 169 -32.00 18.60 -51.35
C GLN A 169 -32.38 20.11 -51.51
N LYS A 170 -31.46 21.03 -51.24
CA LYS A 170 -31.68 22.47 -51.37
C LYS A 170 -31.20 23.10 -52.66
N THR A 171 -30.69 22.34 -53.62
CA THR A 171 -30.36 22.86 -54.96
C THR A 171 -31.59 22.66 -55.89
N PRO A 172 -32.24 23.77 -56.30
CA PRO A 172 -33.31 23.74 -57.28
C PRO A 172 -32.80 23.43 -58.68
#